data_fe2f02cde7d3bda1dedb903500e5a5ea
#
_entry.id   fe2f02cde7d3bda1dedb903500e5a5ea
#
_cell.length_a   1.000
_cell.length_b   1.000
_cell.length_c   1.000
_cell.angle_alpha   90.00
_cell.angle_beta   90.00
_cell.angle_gamma   90.00
#
_symmetry.space_group_name_H-M   'P 1'
#
loop_
_entity.id
_entity.type
_entity.pdbx_description
1 polymer ?
#
loop_
_entity_poly.entity_id
_entity_poly.type
_entity_poly.pdbx_seq_one_letter_code
_entity_poly.pdbx_strand_id
1 'polypeptide(L)'
;MADVEAICAGRLPAKAKWVFDHYGLTPPRVKRDVYVRVRHLVDHEVPLIEADAPLVDSLRVLEASGQSSLPVRGRDGLFIGMLSPAKLLNFFLTKGDVTIPTGRAPLHKCTQVLNENDPVHDIRTSAVRNPHNHFPVVDEAGKLLGTVLKSAFAQEPPFRIILVDHNEVDQGIPGVDEVPVVEVVDHHRIAFAATKEPIRYTADVVGSTCTLVARMYRAVGERPTREVSGVLIAGIVSDTLMFQSPTTTDADRSMCSWLEKLSGETAEEIMDGMSAISSPLQSMSAEQALLSDAKVYNESGRKFMLSQIEETNMAFFHQHISDLSDAMDRVIQANALDFMALMVTDPVRGNSELLYRGHESVRRALAYRRGPEGTLQMPGVLSRKKQLLPEILAALG
;
A
#
# COMPACT_ATOMS: atom_id res chain seq x y z
N MET A 1 -25.12 -0.60 -9.15
CA MET A 1 -23.84 -1.26 -8.82
C MET A 1 -23.30 -0.56 -7.60
N ALA A 2 -22.81 -1.29 -6.62
CA ALA A 2 -22.11 -0.65 -5.50
C ALA A 2 -20.82 0.02 -6.04
N ASP A 3 -20.50 1.21 -5.54
CA ASP A 3 -19.24 1.89 -5.87
C ASP A 3 -18.10 1.13 -5.19
N VAL A 4 -17.14 0.60 -5.96
CA VAL A 4 -16.00 -0.17 -5.47
C VAL A 4 -14.72 0.58 -5.82
N GLU A 5 -13.93 0.92 -4.81
CA GLU A 5 -12.63 1.55 -4.97
C GLU A 5 -11.52 0.53 -4.66
N ALA A 6 -10.58 0.35 -5.59
CA ALA A 6 -9.36 -0.41 -5.32
C ALA A 6 -8.36 0.43 -4.53
N ILE A 7 -7.90 -0.09 -3.40
CA ILE A 7 -6.93 0.58 -2.53
C ILE A 7 -5.73 -0.32 -2.23
N CYS A 8 -4.59 0.28 -1.89
CA CYS A 8 -3.42 -0.42 -1.38
C CYS A 8 -2.80 0.32 -0.19
N ALA A 9 -2.15 -0.42 0.70
CA ALA A 9 -1.61 0.11 1.95
C ALA A 9 -0.31 0.93 1.78
N GLY A 10 0.37 0.83 0.64
CA GLY A 10 1.68 1.44 0.43
C GLY A 10 1.97 1.81 -1.01
N ARG A 11 3.14 2.37 -1.24
CA ARG A 11 3.59 2.66 -2.60
C ARG A 11 3.73 1.38 -3.41
N LEU A 12 3.29 1.43 -4.66
CA LEU A 12 3.48 0.32 -5.59
C LEU A 12 4.96 0.05 -5.80
N PRO A 13 5.39 -1.22 -5.70
CA PRO A 13 6.71 -1.64 -6.16
C PRO A 13 6.92 -1.29 -7.64
N ALA A 14 8.17 -1.12 -8.06
CA ALA A 14 8.51 -0.72 -9.43
C ALA A 14 7.90 -1.67 -10.48
N LYS A 15 7.93 -2.98 -10.23
CA LYS A 15 7.32 -4.00 -11.09
C LYS A 15 5.81 -3.79 -11.26
N ALA A 16 5.10 -3.61 -10.14
CA ALA A 16 3.66 -3.37 -10.19
C ALA A 16 3.34 -2.06 -10.92
N LYS A 17 4.10 -0.98 -10.65
CA LYS A 17 3.93 0.29 -11.37
C LYS A 17 4.11 0.11 -12.88
N TRP A 18 5.14 -0.63 -13.31
CA TRP A 18 5.36 -0.91 -14.72
C TRP A 18 4.15 -1.62 -15.35
N VAL A 19 3.58 -2.61 -14.67
CA VAL A 19 2.41 -3.34 -15.18
C VAL A 19 1.23 -2.38 -15.43
N PHE A 20 0.92 -1.50 -14.47
CA PHE A 20 -0.15 -0.52 -14.65
C PHE A 20 0.15 0.49 -15.76
N ASP A 21 1.38 0.99 -15.83
CA ASP A 21 1.82 1.93 -16.89
C ASP A 21 1.79 1.26 -18.27
N HIS A 22 2.26 -0.01 -18.39
CA HIS A 22 2.28 -0.78 -19.64
C HIS A 22 0.87 -0.99 -20.22
N TYR A 23 -0.10 -1.27 -19.36
CA TYR A 23 -1.49 -1.48 -19.78
C TYR A 23 -2.34 -0.19 -19.75
N GLY A 24 -1.78 0.94 -19.39
CA GLY A 24 -2.52 2.22 -19.32
C GLY A 24 -3.63 2.23 -18.28
N LEU A 25 -3.51 1.42 -17.23
CA LEU A 25 -4.48 1.31 -16.15
C LEU A 25 -4.15 2.25 -14.99
N THR A 26 -5.18 2.80 -14.37
CA THR A 26 -5.01 3.56 -13.13
C THR A 26 -4.71 2.60 -11.98
N PRO A 27 -3.57 2.78 -11.27
CA PRO A 27 -3.25 1.92 -10.15
C PRO A 27 -4.19 2.14 -8.96
N PRO A 28 -4.28 1.16 -8.03
CA PRO A 28 -5.01 1.32 -6.79
C PRO A 28 -4.58 2.56 -6.01
N ARG A 29 -5.55 3.22 -5.38
CA ARG A 29 -5.27 4.40 -4.57
C ARG A 29 -4.53 4.02 -3.30
N VAL A 30 -3.41 4.69 -3.03
CA VAL A 30 -2.68 4.50 -1.78
C VAL A 30 -3.45 5.16 -0.63
N LYS A 31 -3.82 4.36 0.36
CA LYS A 31 -4.38 4.83 1.63
C LYS A 31 -3.49 4.39 2.80
N ARG A 32 -3.41 5.22 3.82
CA ARG A 32 -2.63 4.91 5.03
C ARG A 32 -3.43 4.10 6.04
N ASP A 33 -4.74 4.27 6.02
CA ASP A 33 -5.69 3.61 6.92
C ASP A 33 -7.10 3.57 6.29
N VAL A 34 -7.97 2.76 6.88
CA VAL A 34 -9.40 2.69 6.58
C VAL A 34 -10.27 2.97 7.82
N TYR A 35 -9.75 3.71 8.79
CA TYR A 35 -10.51 4.11 9.95
C TYR A 35 -11.78 4.88 9.57
N VAL A 36 -12.87 4.56 10.24
CA VAL A 36 -14.08 5.39 10.16
C VAL A 36 -13.79 6.73 10.82
N ARG A 37 -13.95 7.82 10.05
CA ARG A 37 -13.72 9.18 10.52
C ARG A 37 -15.04 9.90 10.68
N VAL A 38 -15.05 10.97 11.47
CA VAL A 38 -16.23 11.80 11.74
C VAL A 38 -16.92 12.24 10.45
N ARG A 39 -16.14 12.62 9.40
CA ARG A 39 -16.69 13.02 8.08
C ARG A 39 -17.62 11.98 7.45
N HIS A 40 -17.48 10.71 7.80
CA HIS A 40 -18.35 9.63 7.27
C HIS A 40 -19.70 9.57 8.02
N LEU A 41 -19.83 10.26 9.15
CA LEU A 41 -21.03 10.29 9.99
C LEU A 41 -21.73 11.64 9.98
N VAL A 42 -21.15 12.67 9.35
CA VAL A 42 -21.69 14.04 9.35
C VAL A 42 -23.02 14.07 8.61
N ASP A 43 -24.01 14.62 9.27
CA ASP A 43 -25.25 15.05 8.63
C ASP A 43 -25.05 16.48 8.08
N HIS A 44 -24.92 16.57 6.77
CA HIS A 44 -24.77 17.83 6.04
C HIS A 44 -26.11 18.51 5.74
N GLU A 45 -27.22 17.79 5.91
CA GLU A 45 -28.57 18.30 5.65
C GLU A 45 -29.15 19.04 6.88
N VAL A 46 -28.48 18.97 8.03
CA VAL A 46 -28.91 19.70 9.21
C VAL A 46 -28.88 21.21 8.95
N PRO A 47 -29.95 21.96 9.25
CA PRO A 47 -29.96 23.40 9.06
C PRO A 47 -28.87 24.10 9.89
N LEU A 48 -28.06 24.93 9.21
CA LEU A 48 -27.06 25.77 9.84
C LEU A 48 -27.65 27.17 10.07
N ILE A 49 -27.52 27.70 11.27
CA ILE A 49 -28.03 29.03 11.63
C ILE A 49 -26.92 30.06 11.44
N GLU A 50 -27.26 31.17 10.77
CA GLU A 50 -26.36 32.32 10.67
C GLU A 50 -26.41 33.18 11.92
N ALA A 51 -25.28 33.61 12.44
CA ALA A 51 -25.19 34.38 13.66
C ALA A 51 -25.88 35.76 13.58
N ASP A 52 -25.96 36.33 12.41
CA ASP A 52 -26.59 37.64 12.16
C ASP A 52 -28.09 37.56 11.81
N ALA A 53 -28.62 36.34 11.58
CA ALA A 53 -30.05 36.15 11.40
C ALA A 53 -30.82 36.55 12.65
N PRO A 54 -32.05 37.12 12.52
CA PRO A 54 -32.92 37.40 13.67
C PRO A 54 -33.20 36.12 14.46
N LEU A 55 -33.16 36.21 15.78
CA LEU A 55 -33.40 35.05 16.66
C LEU A 55 -34.76 34.39 16.39
N VAL A 56 -35.80 35.18 16.11
CA VAL A 56 -37.14 34.67 15.79
C VAL A 56 -37.13 33.75 14.54
N ASP A 57 -36.38 34.11 13.52
CA ASP A 57 -36.31 33.31 12.29
C ASP A 57 -35.53 32.01 12.54
N SER A 58 -34.44 32.10 13.30
CA SER A 58 -33.67 30.93 13.73
C SER A 58 -34.49 29.96 14.59
N LEU A 59 -35.36 30.45 15.42
CA LEU A 59 -36.30 29.63 16.22
C LEU A 59 -37.36 28.94 15.35
N ARG A 60 -37.83 29.58 14.29
CA ARG A 60 -38.70 28.92 13.30
C ARG A 60 -38.03 27.80 12.58
N VAL A 61 -36.76 28.01 12.20
CA VAL A 61 -35.94 26.94 11.56
C VAL A 61 -35.72 25.78 12.53
N LEU A 62 -35.43 26.07 13.81
CA LEU A 62 -35.25 25.05 14.83
C LEU A 62 -36.54 24.24 15.05
N GLU A 63 -37.70 24.91 15.14
CA GLU A 63 -38.98 24.25 15.29
C GLU A 63 -39.33 23.39 14.08
N ALA A 64 -39.19 23.93 12.87
CA ALA A 64 -39.50 23.24 11.63
C ALA A 64 -38.55 22.02 11.38
N SER A 65 -37.32 22.07 11.88
CA SER A 65 -36.35 20.97 11.74
C SER A 65 -36.67 19.77 12.66
N GLY A 66 -37.46 19.93 13.69
CA GLY A 66 -37.72 18.92 14.72
C GLY A 66 -36.47 18.56 15.56
N GLN A 67 -35.38 19.29 15.43
CA GLN A 67 -34.13 19.04 16.16
C GLN A 67 -34.17 19.69 17.56
N SER A 68 -33.47 19.06 18.51
CA SER A 68 -33.41 19.63 19.89
C SER A 68 -32.43 20.81 19.99
N SER A 69 -31.53 20.97 19.00
CA SER A 69 -30.63 22.11 18.91
C SER A 69 -30.04 22.17 17.48
N LEU A 70 -29.68 23.39 17.05
CA LEU A 70 -29.03 23.62 15.75
C LEU A 70 -27.71 24.37 15.93
N PRO A 71 -26.71 24.07 15.11
CA PRO A 71 -25.41 24.73 15.13
C PRO A 71 -25.52 26.15 14.54
N VAL A 72 -24.79 27.08 15.14
CA VAL A 72 -24.71 28.47 14.71
C VAL A 72 -23.33 28.79 14.24
N ARG A 73 -23.23 29.40 13.06
CA ARG A 73 -21.95 29.84 12.48
C ARG A 73 -21.85 31.35 12.34
N GLY A 74 -20.64 31.86 12.49
CA GLY A 74 -20.30 33.26 12.23
C GLY A 74 -20.25 33.58 10.74
N ARG A 75 -20.13 34.87 10.38
CA ARG A 75 -19.92 35.31 8.99
C ARG A 75 -18.68 34.75 8.32
N ASP A 76 -17.68 34.40 9.10
CA ASP A 76 -16.45 33.73 8.70
C ASP A 76 -16.61 32.22 8.49
N GLY A 77 -17.81 31.70 8.74
CA GLY A 77 -18.13 30.27 8.68
C GLY A 77 -17.73 29.48 9.93
N LEU A 78 -17.11 30.08 10.93
CA LEU A 78 -16.65 29.41 12.13
C LEU A 78 -17.84 29.02 13.04
N PHE A 79 -17.72 27.90 13.73
CA PHE A 79 -18.67 27.49 14.74
C PHE A 79 -18.62 28.41 15.97
N ILE A 80 -19.76 28.95 16.41
CA ILE A 80 -19.86 29.86 17.58
C ILE A 80 -20.68 29.30 18.72
N GLY A 81 -21.51 28.28 18.51
CA GLY A 81 -22.32 27.66 19.54
C GLY A 81 -23.56 26.96 18.99
N MET A 82 -24.32 26.33 19.87
CA MET A 82 -25.60 25.66 19.55
C MET A 82 -26.77 26.48 20.03
N LEU A 83 -27.73 26.71 19.17
CA LEU A 83 -29.06 27.27 19.53
C LEU A 83 -29.92 26.14 20.10
N SER A 84 -30.38 26.28 21.34
CA SER A 84 -31.27 25.31 21.96
C SER A 84 -32.32 25.99 22.86
N PRO A 85 -33.60 25.51 22.92
CA PRO A 85 -34.64 26.07 23.75
C PRO A 85 -34.29 26.12 25.25
N ALA A 86 -33.59 25.10 25.74
CA ALA A 86 -33.18 25.01 27.14
C ALA A 86 -32.31 26.19 27.61
N LYS A 87 -31.40 26.69 26.74
CA LYS A 87 -30.56 27.86 27.04
C LYS A 87 -31.31 29.17 26.88
N LEU A 88 -32.34 29.21 26.04
CA LEU A 88 -33.14 30.42 25.77
C LEU A 88 -34.25 30.64 26.81
N LEU A 89 -34.65 29.60 27.54
CA LEU A 89 -35.74 29.71 28.50
C LEU A 89 -35.53 30.86 29.50
N ASN A 90 -34.40 30.92 30.16
CA ASN A 90 -34.07 32.00 31.09
C ASN A 90 -33.96 33.36 30.40
N PHE A 91 -33.46 33.40 29.18
CA PHE A 91 -33.39 34.62 28.38
C PHE A 91 -34.74 35.17 28.08
N PHE A 92 -35.73 34.37 27.68
CA PHE A 92 -37.09 34.79 27.44
C PHE A 92 -37.81 35.24 28.71
N LEU A 93 -37.58 34.56 29.83
CA LEU A 93 -38.16 34.94 31.12
C LEU A 93 -37.64 36.30 31.63
N THR A 94 -36.45 36.71 31.19
CA THR A 94 -35.81 37.94 31.71
C THR A 94 -35.84 39.11 30.73
N LYS A 95 -35.69 38.88 29.43
CA LYS A 95 -35.55 39.93 28.41
C LYS A 95 -36.60 39.89 27.30
N GLY A 96 -37.00 38.71 26.85
CA GLY A 96 -38.06 38.50 25.88
C GLY A 96 -37.83 39.03 24.44
N ASP A 97 -36.69 39.62 24.14
CA ASP A 97 -36.43 40.21 22.82
C ASP A 97 -35.95 39.14 21.81
N VAL A 98 -36.81 38.85 20.84
CA VAL A 98 -36.57 37.87 19.80
C VAL A 98 -36.02 38.48 18.49
N THR A 99 -35.88 39.80 18.44
CA THR A 99 -35.43 40.51 17.23
C THR A 99 -33.91 40.65 17.16
N ILE A 100 -33.19 40.32 18.23
CA ILE A 100 -31.72 40.38 18.27
C ILE A 100 -31.11 39.39 17.32
N PRO A 101 -29.88 39.63 16.80
CA PRO A 101 -29.11 38.65 16.09
C PRO A 101 -28.88 37.38 16.91
N THR A 102 -29.01 36.20 16.31
CA THR A 102 -28.89 34.91 17.01
C THR A 102 -27.54 34.75 17.69
N GLY A 103 -26.47 35.26 17.13
CA GLY A 103 -25.12 35.23 17.74
C GLY A 103 -25.00 36.04 19.04
N ARG A 104 -25.98 36.92 19.37
CA ARG A 104 -26.08 37.67 20.64
C ARG A 104 -26.96 36.97 21.66
N ALA A 105 -27.69 35.94 21.27
CA ALA A 105 -28.49 35.13 22.19
C ALA A 105 -27.57 34.22 23.03
N PRO A 106 -28.03 33.71 24.17
CA PRO A 106 -27.26 32.75 24.98
C PRO A 106 -27.20 31.41 24.30
N LEU A 107 -26.15 31.21 23.45
CA LEU A 107 -25.87 29.97 22.82
C LEU A 107 -25.24 28.97 23.81
N HIS A 108 -25.50 27.69 23.60
CA HIS A 108 -24.81 26.64 24.31
C HIS A 108 -23.42 26.45 23.70
N LYS A 109 -22.36 26.69 24.47
CA LYS A 109 -21.00 26.32 24.07
C LYS A 109 -20.83 24.83 24.27
N CYS A 110 -20.73 24.08 23.17
CA CYS A 110 -20.50 22.65 23.25
C CYS A 110 -19.15 22.36 23.92
N THR A 111 -19.16 21.39 24.83
CA THR A 111 -17.94 20.91 25.47
C THR A 111 -17.13 20.01 24.55
N GLN A 112 -17.73 19.52 23.45
CA GLN A 112 -17.10 18.65 22.49
C GLN A 112 -17.49 19.07 21.05
N VAL A 113 -16.56 19.65 20.35
CA VAL A 113 -16.62 19.93 18.91
C VAL A 113 -15.73 18.90 18.26
N LEU A 114 -16.18 18.30 17.17
CA LEU A 114 -15.46 17.22 16.48
C LEU A 114 -14.78 17.78 15.23
N ASN A 115 -13.57 17.31 14.94
CA ASN A 115 -12.94 17.55 13.65
C ASN A 115 -13.39 16.47 12.65
N GLU A 116 -13.62 16.85 11.40
CA GLU A 116 -14.06 15.90 10.36
C GLU A 116 -13.08 14.74 10.16
N ASN A 117 -11.78 14.95 10.45
CA ASN A 117 -10.73 13.97 10.30
C ASN A 117 -10.48 13.10 11.54
N ASP A 118 -11.15 13.37 12.65
CA ASP A 118 -11.01 12.57 13.88
C ASP A 118 -11.44 11.11 13.63
N PRO A 119 -10.64 10.10 14.05
CA PRO A 119 -11.07 8.71 14.02
C PRO A 119 -12.22 8.48 15.00
N VAL A 120 -13.26 7.80 14.55
CA VAL A 120 -14.46 7.55 15.37
C VAL A 120 -14.15 6.73 16.62
N HIS A 121 -13.21 5.79 16.56
CA HIS A 121 -12.84 4.96 17.70
C HIS A 121 -12.25 5.77 18.87
N ASP A 122 -11.50 6.83 18.60
CA ASP A 122 -10.91 7.71 19.62
C ASP A 122 -11.96 8.49 20.41
N ILE A 123 -13.02 8.90 19.72
CA ILE A 123 -14.04 9.79 20.29
C ILE A 123 -15.32 9.07 20.73
N ARG A 124 -15.56 7.83 20.27
CA ARG A 124 -16.80 7.08 20.54
C ARG A 124 -17.16 7.03 22.03
N THR A 125 -16.19 6.67 22.88
CA THR A 125 -16.44 6.55 24.32
C THR A 125 -16.82 7.88 24.96
N SER A 126 -16.13 8.97 24.61
CA SER A 126 -16.43 10.31 25.14
C SER A 126 -17.76 10.85 24.59
N ALA A 127 -18.05 10.63 23.32
CA ALA A 127 -19.30 11.04 22.69
C ALA A 127 -20.52 10.32 23.29
N VAL A 128 -20.44 9.01 23.51
CA VAL A 128 -21.53 8.22 24.11
C VAL A 128 -21.82 8.67 25.56
N ARG A 129 -20.78 9.00 26.33
CA ARG A 129 -20.93 9.49 27.71
C ARG A 129 -21.37 10.96 27.81
N ASN A 130 -21.26 11.73 26.73
CA ASN A 130 -21.63 13.14 26.71
C ASN A 130 -23.15 13.30 26.95
N PRO A 131 -23.62 14.27 27.75
CA PRO A 131 -25.04 14.50 27.97
C PRO A 131 -25.78 15.03 26.73
N HIS A 132 -25.06 15.58 25.75
CA HIS A 132 -25.65 16.13 24.53
C HIS A 132 -25.79 15.08 23.42
N ASN A 133 -26.81 15.29 22.57
CA ASN A 133 -27.12 14.37 21.46
C ASN A 133 -26.55 14.81 20.10
N HIS A 134 -26.14 16.09 19.98
CA HIS A 134 -25.63 16.69 18.77
C HIS A 134 -24.22 17.19 19.00
N PHE A 135 -23.30 16.80 18.09
CA PHE A 135 -21.92 17.24 18.09
C PHE A 135 -21.68 18.07 16.84
N PRO A 136 -21.32 19.35 16.95
CA PRO A 136 -20.92 20.15 15.79
C PRO A 136 -19.61 19.59 15.23
N VAL A 137 -19.53 19.57 13.90
CA VAL A 137 -18.35 19.10 13.16
C VAL A 137 -17.74 20.25 12.40
N VAL A 138 -16.43 20.40 12.52
CA VAL A 138 -15.66 21.45 11.86
C VAL A 138 -14.53 20.84 11.01
N ASP A 139 -14.10 21.61 10.00
CA ASP A 139 -12.88 21.32 9.25
C ASP A 139 -11.62 21.75 10.05
N GLU A 140 -10.45 21.56 9.46
CA GLU A 140 -9.17 21.97 10.06
C GLU A 140 -9.05 23.48 10.30
N ALA A 141 -9.79 24.29 9.56
CA ALA A 141 -9.84 25.75 9.72
C ALA A 141 -10.89 26.20 10.76
N GLY A 142 -11.64 25.27 11.38
CA GLY A 142 -12.70 25.55 12.35
C GLY A 142 -14.04 25.92 11.72
N LYS A 143 -14.20 25.81 10.39
CA LYS A 143 -15.46 26.07 9.71
C LYS A 143 -16.45 24.95 9.98
N LEU A 144 -17.69 25.32 10.26
CA LEU A 144 -18.78 24.40 10.55
C LEU A 144 -19.23 23.68 9.29
N LEU A 145 -19.20 22.33 9.33
CA LEU A 145 -19.60 21.45 8.23
C LEU A 145 -21.00 20.84 8.40
N GLY A 146 -21.41 20.65 9.63
CA GLY A 146 -22.67 19.98 9.98
C GLY A 146 -22.67 19.49 11.41
N THR A 147 -23.45 18.46 11.70
CA THR A 147 -23.47 17.80 13.02
C THR A 147 -23.39 16.28 12.90
N VAL A 148 -22.96 15.63 13.99
CA VAL A 148 -23.11 14.19 14.19
C VAL A 148 -24.07 13.96 15.34
N LEU A 149 -25.05 13.08 15.15
CA LEU A 149 -25.92 12.60 16.22
C LEU A 149 -25.20 11.56 17.07
N LYS A 150 -25.44 11.56 18.38
CA LYS A 150 -24.89 10.51 19.27
C LYS A 150 -25.20 9.09 18.78
N SER A 151 -26.40 8.86 18.24
CA SER A 151 -26.81 7.56 17.70
C SER A 151 -25.98 7.09 16.52
N ALA A 152 -25.36 7.99 15.75
CA ALA A 152 -24.50 7.64 14.62
C ALA A 152 -23.25 6.86 15.06
N PHE A 153 -22.76 7.08 16.28
CA PHE A 153 -21.63 6.32 16.83
C PHE A 153 -21.95 4.85 17.13
N ALA A 154 -23.22 4.47 17.14
CA ALA A 154 -23.67 3.09 17.32
C ALA A 154 -24.06 2.40 16.00
N GLN A 155 -24.05 3.14 14.89
CA GLN A 155 -24.35 2.59 13.56
C GLN A 155 -23.16 1.83 12.99
N GLU A 156 -23.43 0.95 12.03
CA GLU A 156 -22.39 0.29 11.27
C GLU A 156 -21.61 1.30 10.40
N PRO A 157 -20.32 1.04 10.15
CA PRO A 157 -19.54 1.83 9.20
C PRO A 157 -20.24 1.96 7.84
N PRO A 158 -20.18 3.14 7.18
CA PRO A 158 -20.90 3.39 5.93
C PRO A 158 -20.24 2.72 4.71
N PHE A 159 -19.14 2.01 4.89
CA PHE A 159 -18.44 1.25 3.87
C PHE A 159 -18.00 -0.11 4.39
N ARG A 160 -17.69 -1.00 3.47
CA ARG A 160 -17.31 -2.38 3.71
C ARG A 160 -16.04 -2.70 2.96
N ILE A 161 -15.31 -3.76 3.35
CA ILE A 161 -14.01 -4.11 2.78
C ILE A 161 -14.10 -5.50 2.14
N ILE A 162 -13.42 -5.63 0.99
CA ILE A 162 -13.05 -6.90 0.39
C ILE A 162 -11.54 -7.05 0.57
N LEU A 163 -11.08 -8.11 1.19
CA LEU A 163 -9.67 -8.43 1.31
C LEU A 163 -9.22 -9.26 0.11
N VAL A 164 -8.10 -8.87 -0.49
CA VAL A 164 -7.52 -9.56 -1.64
C VAL A 164 -6.05 -9.83 -1.36
N ASP A 165 -5.64 -11.09 -1.54
CA ASP A 165 -4.26 -11.57 -1.38
C ASP A 165 -3.72 -11.54 0.06
N HIS A 166 -4.60 -11.41 1.02
CA HIS A 166 -4.32 -11.58 2.46
C HIS A 166 -5.62 -11.76 3.22
N ASN A 167 -5.55 -12.43 4.39
CA ASN A 167 -6.68 -12.61 5.28
C ASN A 167 -6.34 -12.36 6.76
N GLU A 168 -5.07 -12.17 7.09
CA GLU A 168 -4.64 -11.83 8.45
C GLU A 168 -4.78 -10.31 8.66
N VAL A 169 -5.44 -9.89 9.73
CA VAL A 169 -5.69 -8.47 10.05
C VAL A 169 -4.37 -7.68 10.16
N ASP A 170 -3.36 -8.29 10.76
CA ASP A 170 -2.04 -7.68 10.97
C ASP A 170 -1.26 -7.44 9.65
N GLN A 171 -1.65 -8.09 8.57
CA GLN A 171 -1.09 -7.88 7.23
C GLN A 171 -1.87 -6.83 6.43
N GLY A 172 -3.05 -6.48 6.91
CA GLY A 172 -3.94 -5.52 6.28
C GLY A 172 -3.57 -4.06 6.52
N ILE A 173 -4.35 -3.20 5.90
CA ILE A 173 -4.27 -1.76 6.15
C ILE A 173 -4.80 -1.44 7.57
N PRO A 174 -4.20 -0.51 8.33
CA PRO A 174 -4.70 -0.10 9.64
C PRO A 174 -6.18 0.28 9.63
N GLY A 175 -6.95 -0.20 10.60
CA GLY A 175 -8.39 0.04 10.74
C GLY A 175 -9.28 -1.02 10.06
N VAL A 176 -8.71 -2.03 9.43
CA VAL A 176 -9.49 -3.12 8.80
C VAL A 176 -10.32 -3.92 9.83
N ASP A 177 -9.86 -3.98 11.07
CA ASP A 177 -10.54 -4.62 12.20
C ASP A 177 -11.79 -3.85 12.71
N GLU A 178 -11.92 -2.59 12.32
CA GLU A 178 -13.05 -1.71 12.70
C GLU A 178 -14.17 -1.68 11.65
N VAL A 179 -13.93 -2.23 10.46
CA VAL A 179 -14.83 -2.15 9.33
C VAL A 179 -15.31 -3.56 8.93
N PRO A 180 -16.60 -3.75 8.58
CA PRO A 180 -17.07 -5.04 8.14
C PRO A 180 -16.35 -5.53 6.88
N VAL A 181 -15.69 -6.69 6.98
CA VAL A 181 -15.18 -7.43 5.82
C VAL A 181 -16.34 -8.26 5.27
N VAL A 182 -16.63 -8.13 3.99
CA VAL A 182 -17.75 -8.83 3.31
C VAL A 182 -17.31 -9.95 2.39
N GLU A 183 -16.05 -9.88 1.94
CA GLU A 183 -15.47 -10.91 1.08
C GLU A 183 -13.96 -11.00 1.31
N VAL A 184 -13.43 -12.23 1.18
CA VAL A 184 -11.99 -12.51 1.14
C VAL A 184 -11.71 -13.34 -0.10
N VAL A 185 -10.69 -12.95 -0.88
CA VAL A 185 -10.15 -13.72 -2.00
C VAL A 185 -8.66 -13.90 -1.77
N ASP A 186 -8.21 -15.10 -1.40
CA ASP A 186 -6.85 -15.31 -0.95
C ASP A 186 -6.38 -16.76 -1.15
N HIS A 187 -5.10 -16.96 -1.42
CA HIS A 187 -4.48 -18.27 -1.59
C HIS A 187 -3.56 -18.67 -0.43
N HIS A 188 -3.40 -17.81 0.56
CA HIS A 188 -2.58 -18.07 1.74
C HIS A 188 -3.30 -18.97 2.76
N ARG A 189 -2.57 -19.37 3.81
CA ARG A 189 -3.18 -20.06 4.95
C ARG A 189 -4.30 -19.21 5.54
N ILE A 190 -5.37 -19.86 5.98
CA ILE A 190 -6.49 -19.17 6.60
C ILE A 190 -6.17 -18.88 8.07
N ALA A 191 -6.09 -17.61 8.42
CA ALA A 191 -5.95 -17.12 9.79
C ALA A 191 -6.89 -15.93 10.07
N PHE A 192 -8.02 -15.89 9.35
CA PHE A 192 -9.00 -14.82 9.45
C PHE A 192 -9.75 -14.88 10.78
N ALA A 193 -9.99 -13.70 11.37
CA ALA A 193 -10.77 -13.59 12.60
C ALA A 193 -12.26 -13.97 12.41
N ALA A 194 -12.94 -14.29 13.50
CA ALA A 194 -14.38 -14.58 13.45
C ALA A 194 -15.17 -13.36 12.96
N THR A 195 -16.08 -13.56 12.02
CA THR A 195 -16.98 -12.54 11.50
C THR A 195 -18.30 -12.52 12.26
N LYS A 196 -18.93 -11.34 12.34
CA LYS A 196 -20.27 -11.17 12.94
C LYS A 196 -21.36 -11.75 12.04
N GLU A 197 -21.16 -11.65 10.74
CA GLU A 197 -22.10 -12.10 9.70
C GLU A 197 -21.41 -13.07 8.75
N PRO A 198 -22.17 -13.91 8.03
CA PRO A 198 -21.63 -14.73 6.95
C PRO A 198 -21.00 -13.85 5.86
N ILE A 199 -19.81 -14.22 5.41
CA ILE A 199 -19.08 -13.55 4.32
C ILE A 199 -18.81 -14.52 3.18
N ARG A 200 -18.51 -13.98 2.00
CA ARG A 200 -17.96 -14.78 0.92
C ARG A 200 -16.46 -15.01 1.20
N TYR A 201 -16.02 -16.25 1.12
CA TYR A 201 -14.62 -16.61 1.29
C TYR A 201 -14.19 -17.51 0.12
N THR A 202 -13.33 -17.01 -0.75
CA THR A 202 -12.77 -17.73 -1.90
C THR A 202 -11.31 -18.04 -1.61
N ALA A 203 -11.01 -19.32 -1.36
CA ALA A 203 -9.66 -19.81 -1.16
C ALA A 203 -9.47 -21.15 -1.84
N ASP A 204 -8.26 -21.37 -2.38
CA ASP A 204 -7.84 -22.67 -2.91
C ASP A 204 -6.31 -22.76 -2.86
N VAL A 205 -5.78 -23.98 -2.99
CA VAL A 205 -4.34 -24.22 -3.06
C VAL A 205 -3.87 -23.96 -4.49
N VAL A 206 -3.47 -22.70 -4.73
CA VAL A 206 -2.93 -22.21 -6.01
C VAL A 206 -1.71 -21.34 -5.76
N GLY A 207 -0.93 -21.07 -6.79
CA GLY A 207 0.30 -20.30 -6.69
C GLY A 207 0.09 -18.78 -6.59
N SER A 208 -1.12 -18.26 -6.92
CA SER A 208 -1.42 -16.82 -6.93
C SER A 208 -2.91 -16.56 -6.73
N THR A 209 -3.24 -15.49 -6.00
CA THR A 209 -4.62 -14.97 -5.91
C THR A 209 -5.15 -14.53 -7.29
N CYS A 210 -4.29 -14.09 -8.19
CA CYS A 210 -4.68 -13.76 -9.57
C CYS A 210 -5.25 -14.99 -10.31
N THR A 211 -4.81 -16.20 -9.99
CA THR A 211 -5.39 -17.45 -10.50
C THR A 211 -6.83 -17.63 -10.03
N LEU A 212 -7.12 -17.34 -8.76
CA LEU A 212 -8.48 -17.38 -8.24
C LEU A 212 -9.38 -16.37 -8.95
N VAL A 213 -8.92 -15.14 -9.13
CA VAL A 213 -9.67 -14.09 -9.84
C VAL A 213 -9.94 -14.49 -11.29
N ALA A 214 -8.95 -15.06 -12.00
CA ALA A 214 -9.15 -15.57 -13.36
C ALA A 214 -10.20 -16.70 -13.40
N ARG A 215 -10.19 -17.61 -12.43
CA ARG A 215 -11.22 -18.65 -12.28
C ARG A 215 -12.60 -18.07 -12.00
N MET A 216 -12.69 -16.99 -11.20
CA MET A 216 -13.97 -16.31 -10.94
C MET A 216 -14.56 -15.72 -12.23
N TYR A 217 -13.76 -15.07 -13.10
CA TYR A 217 -14.20 -14.63 -14.43
C TYR A 217 -14.76 -15.80 -15.25
N ARG A 218 -14.03 -16.90 -15.32
CA ARG A 218 -14.48 -18.11 -16.06
C ARG A 218 -15.76 -18.71 -15.50
N ALA A 219 -15.90 -18.75 -14.18
CA ALA A 219 -17.06 -19.36 -13.52
C ALA A 219 -18.36 -18.61 -13.80
N VAL A 220 -18.30 -17.29 -14.00
CA VAL A 220 -19.46 -16.46 -14.37
C VAL A 220 -19.63 -16.31 -15.89
N GLY A 221 -18.76 -16.91 -16.70
CA GLY A 221 -18.81 -16.83 -18.16
C GLY A 221 -18.32 -15.51 -18.74
N GLU A 222 -17.69 -14.65 -17.91
CA GLU A 222 -17.15 -13.36 -18.32
C GLU A 222 -15.68 -13.49 -18.77
N ARG A 223 -15.24 -12.51 -19.54
CA ARG A 223 -13.84 -12.40 -19.98
C ARG A 223 -13.26 -11.08 -19.50
N PRO A 224 -12.11 -11.10 -18.80
CA PRO A 224 -11.40 -9.86 -18.50
C PRO A 224 -10.98 -9.14 -19.79
N THR A 225 -10.85 -7.83 -19.72
CA THR A 225 -10.30 -7.05 -20.85
C THR A 225 -8.86 -7.47 -21.13
N ARG A 226 -8.30 -7.03 -22.26
CA ARG A 226 -6.90 -7.25 -22.59
C ARG A 226 -5.97 -6.80 -21.45
N GLU A 227 -6.20 -5.60 -20.96
CA GLU A 227 -5.38 -4.96 -19.93
C GLU A 227 -5.47 -5.72 -18.59
N VAL A 228 -6.68 -6.07 -18.17
CA VAL A 228 -6.90 -6.84 -16.94
C VAL A 228 -6.30 -8.24 -17.06
N SER A 229 -6.37 -8.85 -18.25
CA SER A 229 -5.73 -10.15 -18.50
C SER A 229 -4.22 -10.08 -18.30
N GLY A 230 -3.57 -9.04 -18.80
CA GLY A 230 -2.14 -8.83 -18.63
C GLY A 230 -1.75 -8.58 -17.18
N VAL A 231 -2.54 -7.80 -16.43
CA VAL A 231 -2.31 -7.60 -14.98
C VAL A 231 -2.43 -8.92 -14.21
N LEU A 232 -3.42 -9.76 -14.53
CA LEU A 232 -3.59 -11.06 -13.90
C LEU A 232 -2.43 -12.01 -14.23
N ILE A 233 -1.93 -12.02 -15.47
CA ILE A 233 -0.72 -12.77 -15.85
C ILE A 233 0.47 -12.30 -15.03
N ALA A 234 0.69 -10.98 -14.95
CA ALA A 234 1.78 -10.40 -14.18
C ALA A 234 1.79 -10.86 -12.71
N GLY A 235 0.62 -10.91 -12.06
CA GLY A 235 0.50 -11.47 -10.71
C GLY A 235 0.84 -12.95 -10.65
N ILE A 236 0.29 -13.76 -11.57
CA ILE A 236 0.56 -15.21 -11.59
C ILE A 236 2.06 -15.48 -11.77
N VAL A 237 2.71 -14.85 -12.74
CA VAL A 237 4.14 -15.12 -13.02
C VAL A 237 5.06 -14.59 -11.94
N SER A 238 4.67 -13.49 -11.27
CA SER A 238 5.40 -12.95 -10.12
C SER A 238 5.38 -13.91 -8.94
N ASP A 239 4.19 -14.35 -8.51
CA ASP A 239 4.01 -15.18 -7.32
C ASP A 239 4.55 -16.61 -7.52
N THR A 240 4.43 -17.11 -8.75
CA THR A 240 4.90 -18.46 -9.11
C THR A 240 6.36 -18.49 -9.56
N LEU A 241 7.06 -17.36 -9.60
CA LEU A 241 8.42 -17.24 -10.14
C LEU A 241 8.53 -17.91 -11.52
N MET A 242 7.69 -17.50 -12.47
CA MET A 242 7.59 -18.16 -13.79
C MET A 242 7.34 -19.67 -13.65
N PHE A 243 6.42 -20.06 -12.80
CA PHE A 243 6.01 -21.45 -12.54
C PHE A 243 7.11 -22.34 -11.94
N GLN A 244 8.16 -21.77 -11.35
CA GLN A 244 9.23 -22.48 -10.66
C GLN A 244 9.02 -22.61 -9.15
N SER A 245 8.12 -21.80 -8.57
CA SER A 245 7.77 -21.90 -7.16
C SER A 245 7.19 -23.29 -6.84
N PRO A 246 7.52 -23.90 -5.69
CA PRO A 246 6.91 -25.15 -5.24
C PRO A 246 5.40 -25.01 -4.96
N THR A 247 4.89 -23.79 -4.85
CA THR A 247 3.45 -23.49 -4.70
C THR A 247 2.70 -23.48 -6.02
N THR A 248 3.40 -23.57 -7.16
CA THR A 248 2.77 -23.57 -8.49
C THR A 248 1.92 -24.81 -8.72
N THR A 249 0.73 -24.59 -9.25
CA THR A 249 -0.22 -25.66 -9.59
C THR A 249 -0.58 -25.67 -11.08
N ASP A 250 -1.23 -26.74 -11.54
CA ASP A 250 -1.76 -26.82 -12.91
C ASP A 250 -2.85 -25.74 -13.17
N ALA A 251 -3.54 -25.29 -12.12
CA ALA A 251 -4.51 -24.21 -12.22
C ALA A 251 -3.85 -22.89 -12.64
N ASP A 252 -2.68 -22.58 -12.08
CA ASP A 252 -1.91 -21.35 -12.42
C ASP A 252 -1.52 -21.37 -13.88
N ARG A 253 -0.96 -22.47 -14.37
CA ARG A 253 -0.59 -22.66 -15.78
C ARG A 253 -1.78 -22.57 -16.71
N SER A 254 -2.89 -23.25 -16.36
CA SER A 254 -4.10 -23.26 -17.17
C SER A 254 -4.75 -21.87 -17.26
N MET A 255 -4.82 -21.12 -16.15
CA MET A 255 -5.39 -19.77 -16.14
C MET A 255 -4.45 -18.79 -16.87
N CYS A 256 -3.16 -18.88 -16.70
CA CYS A 256 -2.20 -18.07 -17.43
C CYS A 256 -2.35 -18.27 -18.95
N SER A 257 -2.34 -19.51 -19.44
CA SER A 257 -2.50 -19.81 -20.86
C SER A 257 -3.88 -19.37 -21.43
N TRP A 258 -4.90 -19.29 -20.60
CA TRP A 258 -6.19 -18.71 -21.02
C TRP A 258 -6.12 -17.19 -21.13
N LEU A 259 -5.46 -16.53 -20.16
CA LEU A 259 -5.29 -15.08 -20.13
C LEU A 259 -4.38 -14.57 -21.25
N GLU A 260 -3.31 -15.32 -21.62
CA GLU A 260 -2.44 -15.00 -22.75
C GLU A 260 -3.21 -14.85 -24.09
N LYS A 261 -4.22 -15.71 -24.30
CA LYS A 261 -5.09 -15.62 -25.48
C LYS A 261 -5.97 -14.37 -25.47
N LEU A 262 -6.22 -13.77 -24.32
CA LEU A 262 -7.04 -12.58 -24.14
C LEU A 262 -6.19 -11.31 -24.15
N SER A 263 -5.01 -11.35 -23.55
CA SER A 263 -4.07 -10.22 -23.50
C SER A 263 -3.35 -10.01 -24.84
N GLY A 264 -3.07 -11.11 -25.55
CA GLY A 264 -2.23 -11.12 -26.74
C GLY A 264 -0.74 -11.03 -26.44
N GLU A 265 -0.33 -11.20 -25.19
CA GLU A 265 1.05 -11.20 -24.69
C GLU A 265 1.31 -12.49 -23.91
N THR A 266 2.53 -13.01 -23.97
CA THR A 266 2.95 -14.21 -23.24
C THR A 266 3.39 -13.89 -21.81
N ALA A 267 3.39 -14.91 -20.96
CA ALA A 267 3.92 -14.83 -19.61
C ALA A 267 5.39 -14.37 -19.59
N GLU A 268 6.20 -14.86 -20.54
CA GLU A 268 7.60 -14.50 -20.71
C GLU A 268 7.78 -13.02 -21.06
N GLU A 269 7.03 -12.50 -22.02
CA GLU A 269 7.10 -11.08 -22.42
C GLU A 269 6.77 -10.15 -21.26
N ILE A 270 5.74 -10.47 -20.48
CA ILE A 270 5.33 -9.68 -19.31
C ILE A 270 6.39 -9.76 -18.20
N MET A 271 6.91 -10.96 -17.93
CA MET A 271 7.96 -11.14 -16.91
C MET A 271 9.27 -10.43 -17.30
N ASP A 272 9.65 -10.46 -18.57
CA ASP A 272 10.82 -9.74 -19.08
C ASP A 272 10.66 -8.22 -18.91
N GLY A 273 9.48 -7.68 -19.23
CA GLY A 273 9.18 -6.27 -19.01
C GLY A 273 9.24 -5.86 -17.53
N MET A 274 8.68 -6.66 -16.62
CA MET A 274 8.76 -6.42 -15.17
C MET A 274 10.20 -6.54 -14.65
N SER A 275 10.98 -7.46 -15.19
CA SER A 275 12.36 -7.71 -14.77
C SER A 275 13.31 -6.62 -15.24
N ALA A 276 13.09 -6.08 -16.43
CA ALA A 276 13.89 -5.00 -16.98
C ALA A 276 13.95 -3.77 -16.05
N ILE A 277 12.83 -3.43 -15.39
CA ILE A 277 12.77 -2.27 -14.48
C ILE A 277 13.40 -2.54 -13.11
N SER A 278 13.51 -3.79 -12.72
CA SER A 278 14.10 -4.16 -11.43
C SER A 278 15.61 -4.33 -11.50
N SER A 279 16.19 -4.20 -12.68
CA SER A 279 17.63 -4.30 -12.88
C SER A 279 18.34 -3.09 -12.23
N PRO A 280 19.20 -3.30 -11.23
CA PRO A 280 20.08 -2.24 -10.73
C PRO A 280 20.94 -1.66 -11.84
N LEU A 281 21.35 -2.48 -12.81
CA LEU A 281 22.20 -2.09 -13.93
C LEU A 281 21.50 -1.16 -14.93
N GLN A 282 20.15 -1.16 -14.97
CA GLN A 282 19.40 -0.22 -15.82
C GLN A 282 19.08 1.11 -15.12
N SER A 283 18.98 1.07 -13.80
CA SER A 283 18.55 2.23 -13.00
C SER A 283 19.71 3.05 -12.41
N MET A 284 20.93 2.48 -12.38
CA MET A 284 22.12 3.05 -11.75
C MET A 284 23.29 3.07 -12.72
N SER A 285 24.26 3.95 -12.49
CA SER A 285 25.56 3.82 -13.17
C SER A 285 26.29 2.54 -12.71
N ALA A 286 27.21 2.02 -13.52
CA ALA A 286 28.00 0.83 -13.17
C ALA A 286 28.64 0.96 -11.78
N GLU A 287 29.22 2.11 -11.45
CA GLU A 287 29.84 2.37 -10.14
C GLU A 287 28.81 2.38 -9.00
N GLN A 288 27.65 3.01 -9.20
CA GLN A 288 26.57 2.98 -8.22
C GLN A 288 26.03 1.57 -7.97
N ALA A 289 25.87 0.76 -9.03
CA ALA A 289 25.46 -0.63 -8.91
C ALA A 289 26.48 -1.46 -8.13
N LEU A 290 27.78 -1.29 -8.42
CA LEU A 290 28.86 -1.94 -7.69
C LEU A 290 28.88 -1.61 -6.19
N LEU A 291 28.53 -0.39 -5.81
CA LEU A 291 28.60 0.09 -4.43
C LEU A 291 27.29 -0.06 -3.66
N SER A 292 26.20 -0.41 -4.32
CA SER A 292 24.84 -0.47 -3.72
C SER A 292 24.73 -1.47 -2.56
N ASP A 293 25.37 -2.65 -2.71
CA ASP A 293 25.54 -3.64 -1.64
C ASP A 293 26.98 -4.17 -1.67
N ALA A 294 27.92 -3.30 -1.31
CA ALA A 294 29.33 -3.59 -1.25
C ALA A 294 29.84 -3.68 0.17
N LYS A 295 30.80 -4.56 0.43
CA LYS A 295 31.47 -4.67 1.71
C LYS A 295 32.98 -4.85 1.53
N VAL A 296 33.76 -4.07 2.25
CA VAL A 296 35.22 -4.16 2.29
C VAL A 296 35.65 -5.13 3.40
N TYR A 297 36.64 -5.95 3.09
CA TYR A 297 37.25 -6.91 4.01
C TYR A 297 38.76 -6.69 4.06
N ASN A 298 39.36 -6.95 5.22
CA ASN A 298 40.81 -6.96 5.42
C ASN A 298 41.17 -8.29 6.09
N GLU A 299 41.56 -9.26 5.27
CA GLU A 299 41.80 -10.63 5.73
C GLU A 299 43.05 -11.19 5.06
N SER A 300 43.83 -12.02 5.75
CA SER A 300 45.06 -12.64 5.24
C SER A 300 46.05 -11.64 4.61
N GLY A 301 46.12 -10.40 5.15
CA GLY A 301 47.00 -9.35 4.62
C GLY A 301 46.52 -8.75 3.28
N ARG A 302 45.31 -9.02 2.87
CA ARG A 302 44.66 -8.50 1.66
C ARG A 302 43.47 -7.62 1.98
N LYS A 303 43.36 -6.50 1.26
CA LYS A 303 42.20 -5.62 1.32
C LYS A 303 41.34 -5.79 0.06
N PHE A 304 40.13 -6.26 0.20
CA PHE A 304 39.28 -6.54 -0.95
C PHE A 304 37.82 -6.14 -0.73
N MET A 305 37.07 -6.02 -1.81
CA MET A 305 35.65 -5.68 -1.79
C MET A 305 34.82 -6.80 -2.44
N LEU A 306 33.76 -7.20 -1.77
CA LEU A 306 32.74 -8.07 -2.34
C LEU A 306 31.44 -7.30 -2.45
N SER A 307 30.88 -7.25 -3.67
CA SER A 307 29.56 -6.68 -3.96
C SER A 307 28.59 -7.76 -4.37
N GLN A 308 27.31 -7.51 -4.15
CA GLN A 308 26.23 -8.35 -4.65
C GLN A 308 25.14 -7.47 -5.26
N ILE A 309 24.64 -7.88 -6.43
CA ILE A 309 23.40 -7.34 -7.01
C ILE A 309 22.50 -8.51 -7.42
N GLU A 310 21.20 -8.27 -7.38
CA GLU A 310 20.23 -9.20 -7.95
C GLU A 310 19.85 -8.74 -9.35
N GLU A 311 20.01 -9.64 -10.33
CA GLU A 311 19.75 -9.37 -11.74
C GLU A 311 19.03 -10.57 -12.34
N THR A 312 17.81 -10.38 -12.80
CA THR A 312 17.03 -11.45 -13.44
C THR A 312 17.27 -11.52 -14.95
N ASN A 313 17.71 -10.42 -15.57
CA ASN A 313 18.10 -10.38 -16.97
C ASN A 313 19.63 -10.55 -17.13
N MET A 314 20.10 -11.79 -17.04
CA MET A 314 21.52 -12.08 -17.19
C MET A 314 22.12 -11.67 -18.55
N ALA A 315 21.30 -11.60 -19.61
CA ALA A 315 21.77 -11.10 -20.91
C ALA A 315 22.12 -9.60 -20.83
N PHE A 316 21.36 -8.81 -20.06
CA PHE A 316 21.67 -7.40 -19.83
C PHE A 316 22.97 -7.23 -19.03
N PHE A 317 23.17 -8.06 -18.00
CA PHE A 317 24.45 -8.10 -17.28
C PHE A 317 25.62 -8.39 -18.22
N HIS A 318 25.52 -9.42 -19.08
CA HIS A 318 26.57 -9.78 -20.02
C HIS A 318 26.93 -8.65 -21.01
N GLN A 319 25.92 -7.86 -21.44
CA GLN A 319 26.13 -6.68 -22.30
C GLN A 319 26.92 -5.56 -21.61
N HIS A 320 26.88 -5.49 -20.26
CA HIS A 320 27.51 -4.42 -19.48
C HIS A 320 28.77 -4.87 -18.71
N ILE A 321 29.28 -6.09 -18.97
CA ILE A 321 30.49 -6.61 -18.30
C ILE A 321 31.71 -5.69 -18.52
N SER A 322 31.86 -5.10 -19.70
CA SER A 322 32.94 -4.15 -19.97
C SER A 322 32.86 -2.93 -19.08
N ASP A 323 31.69 -2.27 -19.03
CA ASP A 323 31.49 -1.06 -18.25
C ASP A 323 31.65 -1.31 -16.75
N LEU A 324 31.15 -2.47 -16.28
CA LEU A 324 31.30 -2.92 -14.89
C LEU A 324 32.77 -3.19 -14.55
N SER A 325 33.52 -3.84 -15.48
CA SER A 325 34.93 -4.11 -15.29
C SER A 325 35.76 -2.84 -15.17
N ASP A 326 35.48 -1.85 -16.02
CA ASP A 326 36.17 -0.56 -15.99
C ASP A 326 35.81 0.22 -14.69
N ALA A 327 34.57 0.13 -14.24
CA ALA A 327 34.15 0.70 -12.96
C ALA A 327 34.82 0.00 -11.77
N MET A 328 34.93 -1.34 -11.79
CA MET A 328 35.65 -2.10 -10.76
C MET A 328 37.11 -1.69 -10.68
N ASP A 329 37.81 -1.51 -11.80
CA ASP A 329 39.18 -1.07 -11.81
C ASP A 329 39.36 0.32 -11.20
N ARG A 330 38.43 1.26 -11.46
CA ARG A 330 38.43 2.58 -10.80
C ARG A 330 38.19 2.45 -9.28
N VAL A 331 37.24 1.62 -8.86
CA VAL A 331 36.95 1.40 -7.43
C VAL A 331 38.14 0.77 -6.71
N ILE A 332 38.81 -0.19 -7.34
CA ILE A 332 40.03 -0.83 -6.81
C ILE A 332 41.11 0.22 -6.56
N GLN A 333 41.40 1.06 -7.56
CA GLN A 333 42.40 2.13 -7.44
C GLN A 333 42.05 3.15 -6.40
N ALA A 334 40.81 3.65 -6.39
CA ALA A 334 40.35 4.69 -5.47
C ALA A 334 40.37 4.25 -3.99
N ASN A 335 40.18 2.96 -3.73
CA ASN A 335 40.09 2.40 -2.37
C ASN A 335 41.33 1.59 -1.96
N ALA A 336 42.38 1.54 -2.80
CA ALA A 336 43.59 0.75 -2.60
C ALA A 336 43.26 -0.72 -2.25
N LEU A 337 42.44 -1.38 -3.10
CA LEU A 337 42.03 -2.76 -2.93
C LEU A 337 43.02 -3.69 -3.71
N ASP A 338 43.27 -4.88 -3.20
CA ASP A 338 43.99 -5.92 -3.89
C ASP A 338 43.13 -6.55 -5.00
N PHE A 339 41.84 -6.66 -4.78
CA PHE A 339 40.86 -7.15 -5.76
C PHE A 339 39.43 -6.75 -5.40
N MET A 340 38.53 -6.88 -6.35
CA MET A 340 37.11 -6.74 -6.19
C MET A 340 36.37 -7.87 -6.91
N ALA A 341 35.30 -8.36 -6.30
CA ALA A 341 34.40 -9.33 -6.92
C ALA A 341 32.95 -8.87 -6.79
N LEU A 342 32.23 -8.91 -7.91
CA LEU A 342 30.81 -8.64 -8.01
C LEU A 342 30.07 -9.96 -8.22
N MET A 343 29.23 -10.35 -7.28
CA MET A 343 28.32 -11.47 -7.39
C MET A 343 27.00 -10.98 -7.97
N VAL A 344 26.66 -11.43 -9.16
CA VAL A 344 25.37 -11.15 -9.82
C VAL A 344 24.50 -12.38 -9.66
N THR A 345 23.43 -12.21 -8.88
CA THR A 345 22.55 -13.31 -8.47
C THR A 345 21.27 -13.27 -9.30
N ASP A 346 20.94 -14.37 -9.96
CA ASP A 346 19.61 -14.63 -10.51
C ASP A 346 18.77 -15.39 -9.46
N PRO A 347 17.92 -14.69 -8.72
CA PRO A 347 17.13 -15.32 -7.67
C PRO A 347 16.06 -16.28 -8.23
N VAL A 348 15.68 -16.09 -9.50
CA VAL A 348 14.67 -16.92 -10.17
C VAL A 348 15.27 -18.28 -10.54
N ARG A 349 16.46 -18.29 -11.14
CA ARG A 349 17.15 -19.54 -11.52
C ARG A 349 17.96 -20.17 -10.39
N GLY A 350 18.10 -19.48 -9.27
CA GLY A 350 18.84 -19.98 -8.12
C GLY A 350 20.35 -20.08 -8.35
N ASN A 351 20.91 -19.25 -9.22
CA ASN A 351 22.32 -19.27 -9.63
C ASN A 351 22.94 -17.88 -9.53
N SER A 352 24.25 -17.82 -9.45
CA SER A 352 24.99 -16.55 -9.57
C SER A 352 26.09 -16.64 -10.59
N GLU A 353 26.55 -15.47 -11.05
CA GLU A 353 27.81 -15.31 -11.77
C GLU A 353 28.71 -14.33 -11.03
N LEU A 354 30.01 -14.60 -11.00
CA LEU A 354 30.99 -13.73 -10.37
C LEU A 354 31.83 -13.03 -11.43
N LEU A 355 31.76 -11.71 -11.44
CA LEU A 355 32.72 -10.87 -12.15
C LEU A 355 33.86 -10.52 -11.19
N TYR A 356 35.10 -10.80 -11.59
CA TYR A 356 36.29 -10.67 -10.75
C TYR A 356 37.33 -9.78 -11.41
N ARG A 357 37.90 -8.84 -10.62
CA ARG A 357 39.04 -7.99 -11.03
C ARG A 357 40.08 -7.94 -9.92
N GLY A 358 41.35 -8.13 -10.31
CA GLY A 358 42.50 -8.13 -9.42
C GLY A 358 43.42 -9.32 -9.61
N HIS A 359 44.06 -9.81 -8.56
CA HIS A 359 45.09 -10.87 -8.65
C HIS A 359 44.55 -12.21 -9.16
N GLU A 360 45.09 -12.70 -10.26
CA GLU A 360 44.72 -13.97 -10.90
C GLU A 360 44.85 -15.21 -9.99
N SER A 361 45.70 -15.18 -8.97
CA SER A 361 45.87 -16.30 -8.04
C SER A 361 44.58 -16.62 -7.27
N VAL A 362 43.88 -15.60 -6.79
CA VAL A 362 42.61 -15.77 -6.06
C VAL A 362 41.55 -16.30 -7.00
N ARG A 363 41.43 -15.71 -8.19
CA ARG A 363 40.46 -16.17 -9.19
C ARG A 363 40.67 -17.64 -9.60
N ARG A 364 41.94 -18.09 -9.71
CA ARG A 364 42.27 -19.49 -10.08
C ARG A 364 41.98 -20.47 -8.95
N ALA A 365 42.05 -20.02 -7.70
CA ALA A 365 41.75 -20.85 -6.54
C ALA A 365 40.23 -21.10 -6.35
N LEU A 366 39.36 -20.24 -6.95
CA LEU A 366 37.95 -20.48 -7.00
C LEU A 366 37.59 -21.58 -8.00
N ALA A 367 37.06 -22.69 -7.53
CA ALA A 367 36.80 -23.90 -8.31
C ALA A 367 35.52 -23.82 -9.18
N TYR A 368 35.24 -22.64 -9.76
CA TYR A 368 34.05 -22.41 -10.59
C TYR A 368 34.36 -22.49 -12.09
N ARG A 369 33.35 -22.97 -12.83
CA ARG A 369 33.41 -23.01 -14.29
C ARG A 369 33.42 -21.60 -14.87
N ARG A 370 34.23 -21.38 -15.91
CA ARG A 370 34.22 -20.10 -16.64
C ARG A 370 32.92 -19.94 -17.42
N GLY A 371 32.29 -18.77 -17.23
CA GLY A 371 31.14 -18.29 -17.96
C GLY A 371 31.49 -17.34 -19.10
N PRO A 372 30.50 -16.69 -19.70
CA PRO A 372 30.71 -15.67 -20.74
C PRO A 372 31.62 -14.53 -20.24
N GLU A 373 32.32 -13.90 -21.16
CA GLU A 373 33.15 -12.70 -20.91
C GLU A 373 34.14 -12.85 -19.72
N GLY A 374 34.49 -14.07 -19.35
CA GLY A 374 35.44 -14.35 -18.27
C GLY A 374 34.86 -14.34 -16.86
N THR A 375 33.53 -14.31 -16.71
CA THR A 375 32.85 -14.54 -15.45
C THR A 375 33.07 -15.96 -14.91
N LEU A 376 32.69 -16.20 -13.64
CA LEU A 376 32.68 -17.53 -13.03
C LEU A 376 31.24 -17.92 -12.73
N GLN A 377 30.79 -19.08 -13.21
CA GLN A 377 29.44 -19.59 -12.97
C GLN A 377 29.36 -20.24 -11.60
N MET A 378 28.42 -19.79 -10.76
CA MET A 378 28.25 -20.24 -9.38
C MET A 378 26.84 -20.83 -9.16
N PRO A 379 26.61 -22.09 -9.61
CA PRO A 379 25.30 -22.72 -9.45
C PRO A 379 24.98 -22.96 -7.98
N GLY A 380 23.77 -22.58 -7.54
CA GLY A 380 23.29 -22.75 -6.17
C GLY A 380 23.91 -21.79 -5.13
N VAL A 381 24.74 -20.83 -5.55
CA VAL A 381 25.34 -19.82 -4.66
C VAL A 381 24.48 -18.56 -4.73
N LEU A 382 23.81 -18.22 -3.62
CA LEU A 382 22.87 -17.11 -3.53
C LEU A 382 23.23 -16.08 -2.46
N SER A 383 24.22 -16.37 -1.63
CA SER A 383 24.59 -15.51 -0.51
C SER A 383 26.06 -15.18 -0.50
N ARG A 384 26.38 -13.89 -0.74
CA ARG A 384 27.74 -13.37 -0.60
C ARG A 384 28.37 -13.69 0.75
N LYS A 385 27.61 -13.49 1.86
CA LYS A 385 28.14 -13.65 3.21
C LYS A 385 28.31 -15.11 3.62
N LYS A 386 27.34 -15.98 3.27
CA LYS A 386 27.30 -17.35 3.79
C LYS A 386 28.01 -18.35 2.89
N GLN A 387 28.13 -18.05 1.60
CA GLN A 387 28.68 -18.99 0.62
C GLN A 387 29.93 -18.43 -0.09
N LEU A 388 29.88 -17.26 -0.71
CA LEU A 388 31.01 -16.71 -1.45
C LEU A 388 32.17 -16.29 -0.55
N LEU A 389 31.92 -15.57 0.54
CA LEU A 389 32.99 -15.08 1.43
C LEU A 389 33.85 -16.20 2.02
N PRO A 390 33.31 -17.32 2.54
CA PRO A 390 34.13 -18.44 3.00
C PRO A 390 35.05 -19.04 1.92
N GLU A 391 34.56 -19.11 0.68
CA GLU A 391 35.39 -19.62 -0.43
C GLU A 391 36.52 -18.66 -0.84
N ILE A 392 36.24 -17.35 -0.82
CA ILE A 392 37.27 -16.33 -1.03
C ILE A 392 38.35 -16.44 0.07
N LEU A 393 37.92 -16.57 1.35
CA LEU A 393 38.86 -16.72 2.46
C LEU A 393 39.69 -17.98 2.34
N ALA A 394 39.11 -19.10 1.94
CA ALA A 394 39.86 -20.35 1.66
C ALA A 394 40.83 -20.21 0.48
N ALA A 395 40.50 -19.39 -0.53
CA ALA A 395 41.38 -19.12 -1.67
C ALA A 395 42.55 -18.15 -1.34
N LEU A 396 42.45 -17.43 -0.21
CA LEU A 396 43.53 -16.53 0.25
C LEU A 396 44.55 -17.27 1.14
N GLY A 397 44.28 -18.50 1.55
CA GLY A 397 45.15 -19.39 2.30
C GLY A 397 45.20 -19.14 3.73
#